data_9238c0000d7fe41d1cf95cc25272a988
#
_entry.id   9238c0000d7fe41d1cf95cc25272a988
#
_cell.length_a   1.000
_cell.length_b   1.000
_cell.length_c   1.000
_cell.angle_alpha   90.00
_cell.angle_beta   90.00
_cell.angle_gamma   90.00
#
_symmetry.space_group_name_H-M   'P 1'
#
loop_
_entity.id
_entity.type
_entity.pdbx_description
1 polymer ?
#
loop_
_entity_poly.entity_id
_entity_poly.type
_entity_poly.pdbx_seq_one_letter_code
_entity_poly.pdbx_strand_id
1 'polypeptide(L)'
;FKGTPKFSSVFIQLNGVYKETNWDEEFKASREVGIDTWIIQYAEGFNDRTNEKSSFYSPTNLPWVTKQYDIMNRMFDAAERNGMKLIVGLYPGDYSKEDTTKPEQYEFLVERNKQVFDELFALWGNHPSLAGWYITEEFHDGSYPVGWQQEPALSMLANYLQTVAAYVKSKSPKEVCIAPALWRGMPADLCGKWFGKIFAQTPDIDVLYLQDIGGRCLVDFDVD
;
A
#
# COMPACT_ATOMS: atom_id res chain seq x y z
N PHE A 1 -9.59 27.89 3.56
CA PHE A 1 -9.57 27.25 2.22
C PHE A 1 -10.73 27.83 1.40
N LYS A 2 -10.41 28.59 0.33
CA LYS A 2 -11.43 29.09 -0.62
C LYS A 2 -11.43 28.17 -1.85
N GLY A 3 -12.02 26.98 -1.75
CA GLY A 3 -12.18 26.05 -2.87
C GLY A 3 -12.88 24.78 -2.42
N THR A 4 -13.61 24.14 -3.32
CA THR A 4 -14.17 22.81 -3.07
C THR A 4 -13.03 21.80 -2.99
N PRO A 5 -12.91 21.00 -1.93
CA PRO A 5 -11.93 19.92 -1.87
C PRO A 5 -12.13 18.99 -3.08
N LYS A 6 -11.02 18.63 -3.74
CA LYS A 6 -11.04 17.66 -4.84
C LYS A 6 -10.25 16.45 -4.41
N PHE A 7 -10.86 15.27 -4.49
CA PHE A 7 -10.17 14.02 -4.37
C PHE A 7 -9.58 13.66 -5.74
N SER A 8 -8.29 13.38 -5.79
CA SER A 8 -7.60 12.95 -7.03
C SER A 8 -7.31 11.46 -7.04
N SER A 9 -7.36 10.81 -5.88
CA SER A 9 -7.05 9.40 -5.74
C SER A 9 -7.98 8.69 -4.75
N VAL A 10 -8.03 7.36 -4.88
CA VAL A 10 -8.81 6.48 -4.00
C VAL A 10 -8.04 5.18 -3.75
N PHE A 11 -8.13 4.66 -2.53
CA PHE A 11 -7.67 3.30 -2.22
C PHE A 11 -8.74 2.27 -2.55
N ILE A 12 -8.30 1.12 -3.08
CA ILE A 12 -9.14 -0.06 -3.24
C ILE A 12 -8.46 -1.29 -2.64
N GLN A 13 -9.18 -1.99 -1.78
CA GLN A 13 -8.78 -3.29 -1.29
C GLN A 13 -9.43 -4.38 -2.15
N LEU A 14 -8.64 -5.03 -2.99
CA LEU A 14 -9.12 -6.09 -3.87
C LEU A 14 -9.48 -7.35 -3.07
N ASN A 15 -10.44 -8.07 -3.61
CA ASN A 15 -10.82 -9.42 -3.18
C ASN A 15 -11.53 -10.15 -4.33
N GLY A 16 -11.86 -11.43 -4.15
CA GLY A 16 -12.44 -12.25 -5.20
C GLY A 16 -13.81 -11.81 -5.74
N VAL A 17 -14.52 -10.87 -5.09
CA VAL A 17 -15.80 -10.36 -5.61
C VAL A 17 -15.60 -9.48 -6.84
N TYR A 18 -14.43 -8.88 -7.02
CA TYR A 18 -14.11 -8.03 -8.17
C TYR A 18 -13.79 -8.78 -9.46
N LYS A 19 -13.83 -10.10 -9.46
CA LYS A 19 -13.54 -10.92 -10.64
C LYS A 19 -14.44 -10.62 -11.84
N GLU A 20 -15.66 -10.11 -11.63
CA GLU A 20 -16.63 -9.78 -12.68
C GLU A 20 -16.84 -8.27 -12.86
N THR A 21 -16.03 -7.43 -12.19
CA THR A 21 -16.18 -5.97 -12.24
C THR A 21 -15.92 -5.44 -13.65
N ASN A 22 -16.75 -4.52 -14.10
CA ASN A 22 -16.53 -3.74 -15.32
C ASN A 22 -15.66 -2.52 -15.00
N TRP A 23 -14.36 -2.68 -15.13
CA TRP A 23 -13.39 -1.62 -14.78
C TRP A 23 -13.49 -0.38 -15.68
N ASP A 24 -13.97 -0.49 -16.91
CA ASP A 24 -14.19 0.66 -17.76
C ASP A 24 -15.27 1.58 -17.20
N GLU A 25 -16.37 1.04 -16.69
CA GLU A 25 -17.44 1.81 -16.04
C GLU A 25 -16.96 2.46 -14.73
N GLU A 26 -16.24 1.71 -13.90
CA GLU A 26 -15.70 2.21 -12.62
C GLU A 26 -14.71 3.37 -12.85
N PHE A 27 -13.82 3.24 -13.80
CA PHE A 27 -12.83 4.27 -14.11
C PHE A 27 -13.46 5.50 -14.77
N LYS A 28 -14.46 5.31 -15.63
CA LYS A 28 -15.21 6.42 -16.19
C LYS A 28 -15.95 7.21 -15.10
N ALA A 29 -16.66 6.52 -14.20
CA ALA A 29 -17.34 7.15 -13.08
C ALA A 29 -16.36 7.89 -12.15
N SER A 30 -15.18 7.31 -11.88
CA SER A 30 -14.13 7.94 -11.09
C SER A 30 -13.67 9.27 -11.72
N ARG A 31 -13.43 9.28 -13.04
CA ARG A 31 -13.01 10.49 -13.74
C ARG A 31 -14.08 11.58 -13.75
N GLU A 32 -15.35 11.23 -13.82
CA GLU A 32 -16.46 12.18 -13.75
C GLU A 32 -16.46 12.98 -12.43
N VAL A 33 -15.98 12.40 -11.34
CA VAL A 33 -15.84 13.08 -10.04
C VAL A 33 -14.43 13.63 -9.78
N GLY A 34 -13.52 13.53 -10.76
CA GLY A 34 -12.17 14.10 -10.70
C GLY A 34 -11.10 13.18 -10.12
N ILE A 35 -11.40 11.90 -9.91
CA ILE A 35 -10.43 10.88 -9.48
C ILE A 35 -9.76 10.31 -10.74
N ASP A 36 -8.44 10.41 -10.80
CA ASP A 36 -7.62 9.91 -11.92
C ASP A 36 -6.63 8.82 -11.51
N THR A 37 -6.49 8.57 -10.21
CA THR A 37 -5.52 7.62 -9.66
C THR A 37 -6.19 6.67 -8.69
N TRP A 38 -5.99 5.37 -8.90
CA TRP A 38 -6.39 4.33 -7.95
C TRP A 38 -5.17 3.69 -7.30
N ILE A 39 -5.21 3.54 -5.99
CA ILE A 39 -4.17 2.89 -5.20
C ILE A 39 -4.70 1.50 -4.82
N ILE A 40 -4.13 0.48 -5.46
CA ILE A 40 -4.44 -0.92 -5.14
C ILE A 40 -3.72 -1.24 -3.84
N GLN A 41 -4.49 -1.47 -2.77
CA GLN A 41 -3.92 -1.63 -1.44
C GLN A 41 -3.00 -2.84 -1.34
N TYR A 42 -3.40 -3.97 -1.96
CA TYR A 42 -2.61 -5.21 -1.97
C TYR A 42 -2.72 -5.91 -3.32
N ALA A 43 -1.58 -6.41 -3.84
CA ALA A 43 -1.57 -7.30 -5.00
C ALA A 43 -2.00 -8.73 -4.66
N GLU A 44 -1.97 -9.07 -3.38
CA GLU A 44 -2.33 -10.38 -2.84
C GLU A 44 -3.33 -10.24 -1.69
N GLY A 45 -4.01 -11.33 -1.35
CA GLY A 45 -4.91 -11.40 -0.23
C GLY A 45 -4.79 -12.71 0.54
N PHE A 46 -5.12 -12.66 1.82
CA PHE A 46 -5.15 -13.82 2.68
C PHE A 46 -6.53 -13.97 3.32
N ASN A 47 -7.07 -15.18 3.28
CA ASN A 47 -8.32 -15.52 3.94
C ASN A 47 -8.04 -16.49 5.10
N ASP A 48 -8.06 -15.98 6.33
CA ASP A 48 -7.79 -16.73 7.55
C ASP A 48 -8.71 -17.95 7.74
N ARG A 49 -9.96 -17.85 7.29
CA ARG A 49 -10.96 -18.91 7.49
C ARG A 49 -10.71 -20.13 6.60
N THR A 50 -10.23 -19.89 5.38
CA THR A 50 -10.00 -20.93 4.37
C THR A 50 -8.53 -21.26 4.18
N ASN A 51 -7.63 -20.50 4.82
CA ASN A 51 -6.18 -20.52 4.58
C ASN A 51 -5.82 -20.29 3.08
N GLU A 52 -6.70 -19.63 2.33
CA GLU A 52 -6.48 -19.28 0.93
C GLU A 52 -5.57 -18.07 0.82
N LYS A 53 -4.51 -18.20 0.05
CA LYS A 53 -3.62 -17.11 -0.34
C LYS A 53 -3.86 -16.82 -1.81
N SER A 54 -4.44 -15.66 -2.08
CA SER A 54 -4.84 -15.27 -3.42
C SER A 54 -3.91 -14.21 -3.99
N SER A 55 -3.56 -14.35 -5.27
CA SER A 55 -3.03 -13.26 -6.08
C SER A 55 -4.19 -12.61 -6.84
N PHE A 56 -4.21 -11.29 -6.94
CA PHE A 56 -5.18 -10.55 -7.75
C PHE A 56 -4.69 -10.27 -9.17
N TYR A 57 -3.59 -10.89 -9.56
CA TYR A 57 -2.99 -10.89 -10.89
C TYR A 57 -2.64 -12.31 -11.33
N SER A 58 -2.50 -12.50 -12.63
CA SER A 58 -2.17 -13.78 -13.25
C SER A 58 -1.34 -13.53 -14.53
N PRO A 59 -0.33 -14.37 -14.84
CA PRO A 59 0.14 -15.49 -14.03
C PRO A 59 1.02 -15.06 -12.85
N THR A 60 1.07 -15.88 -11.81
CA THR A 60 2.06 -15.79 -10.74
C THR A 60 2.72 -17.15 -10.51
N ASN A 61 4.02 -17.14 -10.17
CA ASN A 61 4.80 -18.32 -9.80
C ASN A 61 5.18 -18.31 -8.31
N LEU A 62 4.60 -17.41 -7.51
CA LEU A 62 4.88 -17.31 -6.09
C LEU A 62 4.43 -18.61 -5.37
N PRO A 63 5.34 -19.31 -4.67
CA PRO A 63 5.06 -20.67 -4.19
C PRO A 63 4.01 -20.75 -3.07
N TRP A 64 3.66 -19.63 -2.47
CA TRP A 64 2.63 -19.56 -1.42
C TRP A 64 1.23 -19.26 -1.96
N VAL A 65 1.11 -18.82 -3.21
CA VAL A 65 -0.19 -18.49 -3.81
C VAL A 65 -0.94 -19.78 -4.14
N THR A 66 -2.14 -19.91 -3.61
CA THR A 66 -3.01 -21.08 -3.83
C THR A 66 -4.12 -20.80 -4.84
N LYS A 67 -4.40 -19.52 -5.13
CA LYS A 67 -5.43 -19.10 -6.07
C LYS A 67 -5.03 -17.83 -6.80
N GLN A 68 -5.33 -17.77 -8.07
CA GLN A 68 -5.02 -16.62 -8.93
C GLN A 68 -6.29 -16.04 -9.53
N TYR A 69 -6.33 -14.71 -9.62
CA TYR A 69 -7.35 -13.95 -10.31
C TYR A 69 -6.69 -13.03 -11.33
N ASP A 70 -7.37 -12.71 -12.41
CA ASP A 70 -6.93 -11.77 -13.45
C ASP A 70 -7.44 -10.33 -13.23
N ILE A 71 -7.81 -10.01 -11.99
CA ILE A 71 -8.45 -8.72 -11.65
C ILE A 71 -7.56 -7.56 -12.05
N MET A 72 -6.30 -7.54 -11.60
CA MET A 72 -5.35 -6.47 -11.91
C MET A 72 -4.99 -6.41 -13.40
N ASN A 73 -4.93 -7.55 -14.10
CA ASN A 73 -4.71 -7.58 -15.55
C ASN A 73 -5.78 -6.75 -16.25
N ARG A 74 -7.05 -7.02 -15.96
CA ARG A 74 -8.18 -6.27 -16.52
C ARG A 74 -8.22 -4.81 -16.05
N MET A 75 -7.80 -4.53 -14.80
CA MET A 75 -7.68 -3.15 -14.31
C MET A 75 -6.65 -2.37 -15.11
N PHE A 76 -5.47 -2.92 -15.38
CA PHE A 76 -4.43 -2.25 -16.16
C PHE A 76 -4.88 -1.97 -17.59
N ASP A 77 -5.51 -2.94 -18.27
CA ASP A 77 -6.07 -2.76 -19.60
C ASP A 77 -7.13 -1.66 -19.64
N ALA A 78 -8.04 -1.64 -18.66
CA ALA A 78 -9.07 -0.62 -18.57
C ALA A 78 -8.49 0.75 -18.18
N ALA A 79 -7.49 0.79 -17.28
CA ALA A 79 -6.82 2.02 -16.87
C ALA A 79 -6.16 2.72 -18.07
N GLU A 80 -5.49 1.95 -18.95
CA GLU A 80 -4.90 2.51 -20.18
C GLU A 80 -5.97 3.13 -21.09
N ARG A 81 -7.07 2.39 -21.35
CA ARG A 81 -8.17 2.88 -22.19
C ARG A 81 -8.82 4.15 -21.64
N ASN A 82 -8.90 4.28 -20.33
CA ASN A 82 -9.58 5.39 -19.64
C ASN A 82 -8.63 6.49 -19.15
N GLY A 83 -7.32 6.39 -19.41
CA GLY A 83 -6.32 7.36 -18.97
C GLY A 83 -6.18 7.45 -17.46
N MET A 84 -6.44 6.35 -16.75
CA MET A 84 -6.28 6.23 -15.29
C MET A 84 -4.84 5.88 -14.91
N LYS A 85 -4.47 6.22 -13.70
CA LYS A 85 -3.20 5.86 -13.08
C LYS A 85 -3.43 4.84 -11.96
N LEU A 86 -2.51 3.90 -11.84
CA LEU A 86 -2.53 2.87 -10.81
C LEU A 86 -1.23 2.93 -9.99
N ILE A 87 -1.38 2.97 -8.69
CA ILE A 87 -0.30 2.73 -7.72
C ILE A 87 -0.54 1.33 -7.15
N VAL A 88 0.49 0.50 -7.14
CA VAL A 88 0.32 -0.92 -6.84
C VAL A 88 0.94 -1.27 -5.49
N GLY A 89 0.11 -1.77 -4.59
CA GLY A 89 0.54 -2.33 -3.30
C GLY A 89 1.25 -3.66 -3.48
N LEU A 90 2.33 -3.83 -2.72
CA LEU A 90 3.16 -5.02 -2.74
C LEU A 90 2.59 -6.13 -1.85
N TYR A 91 3.45 -6.85 -1.13
CA TYR A 91 3.06 -7.94 -0.25
C TYR A 91 2.30 -7.42 0.98
N PRO A 92 1.09 -7.92 1.26
CA PRO A 92 0.25 -7.37 2.35
C PRO A 92 0.73 -7.69 3.77
N GLY A 93 1.63 -8.66 3.92
CA GLY A 93 1.93 -9.24 5.21
C GLY A 93 0.85 -10.22 5.72
N ASP A 94 1.11 -10.83 6.84
CA ASP A 94 0.14 -11.65 7.59
C ASP A 94 0.16 -11.19 9.05
N TYR A 95 -0.48 -10.07 9.31
CA TYR A 95 -0.47 -9.37 10.60
C TYR A 95 -0.84 -10.27 11.79
N SER A 96 -1.60 -11.34 11.55
CA SER A 96 -2.01 -12.26 12.62
C SER A 96 -0.87 -13.17 13.10
N LYS A 97 0.21 -13.30 12.31
CA LYS A 97 1.34 -14.20 12.56
C LYS A 97 2.68 -13.48 12.69
N GLU A 98 2.69 -12.16 12.49
CA GLU A 98 3.91 -11.38 12.51
C GLU A 98 4.34 -11.00 13.92
N ASP A 99 5.56 -11.33 14.26
CA ASP A 99 6.22 -10.87 15.49
C ASP A 99 7.18 -9.72 15.15
N THR A 100 6.62 -8.51 15.06
CA THR A 100 7.38 -7.30 14.72
C THR A 100 8.40 -6.86 15.78
N THR A 101 8.54 -7.61 16.87
CA THR A 101 9.62 -7.41 17.84
C THR A 101 10.93 -8.08 17.40
N LYS A 102 10.89 -8.90 16.34
CA LYS A 102 12.02 -9.70 15.87
C LYS A 102 12.56 -9.22 14.53
N PRO A 103 13.88 -9.03 14.38
CA PRO A 103 14.50 -8.69 13.12
C PRO A 103 14.18 -9.66 11.97
N GLU A 104 14.12 -10.97 12.27
CA GLU A 104 13.86 -12.03 11.28
C GLU A 104 12.50 -11.87 10.61
N GLN A 105 11.53 -11.27 11.30
CA GLN A 105 10.23 -10.96 10.71
C GLN A 105 10.37 -9.91 9.60
N TYR A 106 11.16 -8.86 9.83
CA TYR A 106 11.39 -7.84 8.80
C TYR A 106 12.20 -8.37 7.63
N GLU A 107 13.18 -9.26 7.87
CA GLU A 107 13.91 -9.94 6.79
C GLU A 107 12.97 -10.76 5.90
N PHE A 108 12.04 -11.48 6.52
CA PHE A 108 10.99 -12.22 5.80
C PHE A 108 10.10 -11.28 4.96
N LEU A 109 9.64 -10.17 5.53
CA LEU A 109 8.81 -9.19 4.82
C LEU A 109 9.56 -8.53 3.65
N VAL A 110 10.83 -8.20 3.84
CA VAL A 110 11.70 -7.68 2.75
C VAL A 110 11.75 -8.66 1.59
N GLU A 111 12.03 -9.93 1.86
CA GLU A 111 12.14 -10.95 0.82
C GLU A 111 10.82 -11.16 0.07
N ARG A 112 9.69 -11.20 0.80
CA ARG A 112 8.36 -11.30 0.21
C ARG A 112 8.02 -10.11 -0.69
N ASN A 113 8.28 -8.90 -0.21
CA ASN A 113 8.06 -7.69 -1.00
C ASN A 113 8.90 -7.67 -2.28
N LYS A 114 10.17 -8.12 -2.23
CA LYS A 114 11.03 -8.22 -3.42
C LYS A 114 10.48 -9.22 -4.44
N GLN A 115 10.04 -10.39 -4.00
CA GLN A 115 9.51 -11.42 -4.89
C GLN A 115 8.21 -10.97 -5.56
N VAL A 116 7.29 -10.38 -4.80
CA VAL A 116 6.04 -9.80 -5.34
C VAL A 116 6.36 -8.66 -6.30
N PHE A 117 7.24 -7.74 -5.91
CA PHE A 117 7.64 -6.61 -6.77
C PHE A 117 8.24 -7.10 -8.09
N ASP A 118 9.11 -8.10 -8.08
CA ASP A 118 9.77 -8.60 -9.29
C ASP A 118 8.75 -9.16 -10.30
N GLU A 119 7.74 -9.89 -9.84
CA GLU A 119 6.66 -10.35 -10.73
C GLU A 119 5.82 -9.19 -11.27
N LEU A 120 5.39 -8.28 -10.39
CA LEU A 120 4.60 -7.12 -10.79
C LEU A 120 5.35 -6.19 -11.74
N PHE A 121 6.65 -6.01 -11.49
CA PHE A 121 7.52 -5.22 -12.36
C PHE A 121 7.72 -5.86 -13.74
N ALA A 122 7.86 -7.18 -13.78
CA ALA A 122 7.93 -7.91 -15.06
C ALA A 122 6.63 -7.77 -15.87
N LEU A 123 5.47 -7.74 -15.21
CA LEU A 123 4.18 -7.58 -15.87
C LEU A 123 3.91 -6.13 -16.30
N TRP A 124 4.15 -5.17 -15.41
CA TRP A 124 3.66 -3.79 -15.60
C TRP A 124 4.69 -2.69 -15.36
N GLY A 125 5.96 -3.02 -15.12
CA GLY A 125 6.99 -2.00 -14.82
C GLY A 125 7.08 -0.87 -15.85
N ASN A 126 6.80 -1.16 -17.11
CA ASN A 126 6.78 -0.19 -18.22
C ASN A 126 5.36 0.20 -18.67
N HIS A 127 4.32 -0.24 -17.96
CA HIS A 127 2.94 0.04 -18.37
C HIS A 127 2.62 1.54 -18.21
N PRO A 128 1.97 2.19 -19.20
CA PRO A 128 1.71 3.64 -19.17
C PRO A 128 0.82 4.09 -18.03
N SER A 129 -0.04 3.21 -17.53
CA SER A 129 -0.91 3.49 -16.38
C SER A 129 -0.24 3.28 -15.04
N LEU A 130 0.93 2.64 -14.95
CA LEU A 130 1.64 2.48 -13.69
C LEU A 130 2.21 3.83 -13.23
N ALA A 131 1.76 4.32 -12.08
CA ALA A 131 2.22 5.57 -11.48
C ALA A 131 3.23 5.36 -10.35
N GLY A 132 3.08 4.31 -9.54
CA GLY A 132 3.93 4.10 -8.38
C GLY A 132 3.75 2.73 -7.73
N TRP A 133 4.51 2.54 -6.66
CA TRP A 133 4.54 1.34 -5.84
C TRP A 133 4.20 1.69 -4.39
N TYR A 134 3.38 0.88 -3.75
CA TYR A 134 2.96 1.09 -2.38
C TYR A 134 3.51 -0.02 -1.47
N ILE A 135 4.33 0.36 -0.48
CA ILE A 135 4.75 -0.54 0.59
C ILE A 135 3.61 -0.60 1.61
N THR A 136 3.02 -1.76 1.76
CA THR A 136 1.71 -1.98 2.38
C THR A 136 1.73 -1.98 3.91
N GLU A 137 2.87 -1.72 4.54
CA GLU A 137 3.00 -1.69 5.99
C GLU A 137 2.24 -0.52 6.60
N GLU A 138 1.12 -0.82 7.26
CA GLU A 138 0.25 0.18 7.91
C GLU A 138 0.63 0.36 9.39
N PHE A 139 1.80 0.93 9.66
CA PHE A 139 2.14 1.28 11.03
C PHE A 139 1.30 2.45 11.56
N HIS A 140 1.00 2.46 12.86
CA HIS A 140 0.08 3.42 13.43
C HIS A 140 0.40 3.77 14.91
N ASP A 141 -0.12 4.88 15.40
CA ASP A 141 0.05 5.37 16.76
C ASP A 141 -0.60 4.50 17.84
N GLY A 142 -1.42 3.53 17.47
CA GLY A 142 -1.99 2.50 18.32
C GLY A 142 -1.06 1.35 18.68
N SER A 143 0.25 1.49 18.46
CA SER A 143 1.31 0.53 18.82
C SER A 143 1.46 -0.65 17.86
N TYR A 144 1.29 -0.43 16.59
CA TYR A 144 1.69 -1.37 15.55
C TYR A 144 2.69 -0.71 14.56
N PRO A 145 3.83 -1.32 14.25
CA PRO A 145 4.45 -2.45 14.98
C PRO A 145 4.70 -2.13 16.46
N VAL A 146 4.82 -3.15 17.31
CA VAL A 146 4.93 -2.95 18.77
C VAL A 146 6.13 -2.07 19.10
N GLY A 147 5.86 -0.94 19.76
CA GLY A 147 6.90 -0.03 20.25
C GLY A 147 7.68 0.71 19.17
N TRP A 148 7.19 0.81 17.93
CA TRP A 148 7.90 1.42 16.80
C TRP A 148 8.36 2.88 17.05
N GLN A 149 7.75 3.59 17.99
CA GLN A 149 8.16 4.95 18.38
C GLN A 149 9.48 4.99 19.16
N GLN A 150 10.01 3.85 19.57
CA GLN A 150 11.21 3.72 20.39
C GLN A 150 12.23 2.79 19.71
N GLU A 151 13.51 2.99 20.07
CA GLU A 151 14.56 2.06 19.65
C GLU A 151 14.47 0.73 20.46
N PRO A 152 14.77 -0.40 19.84
CA PRO A 152 15.26 -0.57 18.46
C PRO A 152 14.15 -0.68 17.38
N ALA A 153 12.87 -0.74 17.78
CA ALA A 153 11.77 -1.01 16.84
C ALA A 153 11.62 0.08 15.76
N LEU A 154 11.88 1.34 16.10
CA LEU A 154 11.87 2.43 15.12
C LEU A 154 12.92 2.20 14.02
N SER A 155 14.15 1.88 14.38
CA SER A 155 15.21 1.59 13.40
C SER A 155 14.93 0.33 12.60
N MET A 156 14.32 -0.69 13.20
CA MET A 156 13.93 -1.92 12.50
C MET A 156 12.87 -1.63 11.43
N LEU A 157 11.82 -0.89 11.78
CA LEU A 157 10.78 -0.46 10.84
C LEU A 157 11.36 0.41 9.72
N ALA A 158 12.16 1.44 10.07
CA ALA A 158 12.78 2.31 9.08
C ALA A 158 13.70 1.55 8.13
N ASN A 159 14.52 0.62 8.65
CA ASN A 159 15.39 -0.21 7.83
C ASN A 159 14.61 -1.12 6.88
N TYR A 160 13.51 -1.72 7.35
CA TYR A 160 12.60 -2.51 6.50
C TYR A 160 12.06 -1.66 5.34
N LEU A 161 11.43 -0.53 5.66
CA LEU A 161 10.84 0.37 4.67
C LEU A 161 11.89 0.85 3.64
N GLN A 162 13.07 1.28 4.13
CA GLN A 162 14.16 1.73 3.27
C GLN A 162 14.70 0.61 2.38
N THR A 163 14.87 -0.60 2.92
CA THR A 163 15.39 -1.73 2.16
C THR A 163 14.47 -2.11 0.99
N VAL A 164 13.15 -2.12 1.24
CA VAL A 164 12.16 -2.38 0.17
C VAL A 164 12.14 -1.21 -0.82
N ALA A 165 12.10 0.03 -0.35
CA ALA A 165 12.07 1.21 -1.22
C ALA A 165 13.33 1.29 -2.12
N ALA A 166 14.52 1.10 -1.56
CA ALA A 166 15.77 1.09 -2.32
C ALA A 166 15.80 -0.03 -3.38
N TYR A 167 15.27 -1.21 -3.04
CA TYR A 167 15.16 -2.30 -4.02
C TYR A 167 14.23 -1.92 -5.18
N VAL A 168 13.07 -1.37 -4.90
CA VAL A 168 12.14 -0.87 -5.92
C VAL A 168 12.81 0.20 -6.78
N LYS A 169 13.43 1.19 -6.15
CA LYS A 169 14.13 2.30 -6.85
C LYS A 169 15.30 1.83 -7.71
N SER A 170 15.95 0.74 -7.36
CA SER A 170 17.04 0.17 -8.18
C SER A 170 16.59 -0.34 -9.54
N LYS A 171 15.29 -0.60 -9.73
CA LYS A 171 14.71 -1.16 -10.96
C LYS A 171 13.66 -0.24 -11.60
N SER A 172 12.98 0.58 -10.81
CA SER A 172 11.87 1.44 -11.24
C SER A 172 12.08 2.89 -10.85
N PRO A 173 11.95 3.86 -11.78
CA PRO A 173 12.00 5.27 -11.46
C PRO A 173 10.69 5.82 -10.87
N LYS A 174 9.66 4.97 -10.73
CA LYS A 174 8.35 5.35 -10.24
C LYS A 174 8.39 5.69 -8.75
N GLU A 175 7.40 6.46 -8.30
CA GLU A 175 7.25 6.83 -6.90
C GLU A 175 7.05 5.60 -6.01
N VAL A 176 7.62 5.66 -4.81
CA VAL A 176 7.39 4.70 -3.72
C VAL A 176 6.64 5.43 -2.61
N CYS A 177 5.51 4.88 -2.21
CA CYS A 177 4.67 5.47 -1.19
C CYS A 177 4.37 4.51 -0.02
N ILE A 178 4.00 5.11 1.11
CA ILE A 178 3.51 4.44 2.32
C ILE A 178 2.23 5.12 2.80
N ALA A 179 1.40 4.41 3.56
CA ALA A 179 0.15 4.94 4.11
C ALA A 179 -0.05 4.57 5.60
N PRO A 180 0.78 5.11 6.49
CA PRO A 180 0.60 4.92 7.93
C PRO A 180 -0.67 5.59 8.44
N ALA A 181 -1.15 5.14 9.60
CA ALA A 181 -2.42 5.59 10.15
C ALA A 181 -2.28 6.30 11.51
N LEU A 182 -3.11 7.31 11.74
CA LEU A 182 -3.30 7.94 13.04
C LEU A 182 -4.49 7.30 13.76
N TRP A 183 -4.25 6.15 14.36
CA TRP A 183 -5.31 5.31 14.93
C TRP A 183 -5.91 5.85 16.24
N ARG A 184 -5.11 6.57 17.03
CA ARG A 184 -5.52 7.11 18.34
C ARG A 184 -5.48 8.64 18.43
N GLY A 185 -5.20 9.31 17.33
CA GLY A 185 -5.13 10.77 17.31
C GLY A 185 -3.91 11.31 18.03
N MET A 186 -2.71 10.84 17.66
CA MET A 186 -1.46 11.36 18.20
C MET A 186 -1.37 12.88 18.05
N PRO A 187 -0.95 13.65 19.08
CA PRO A 187 -0.71 15.08 18.95
C PRO A 187 0.21 15.42 17.78
N ALA A 188 -0.10 16.50 17.05
CA ALA A 188 0.56 16.83 15.79
C ALA A 188 2.08 17.03 15.91
N ASP A 189 2.56 17.63 17.02
CA ASP A 189 3.98 17.80 17.32
C ASP A 189 4.71 16.46 17.53
N LEU A 190 4.05 15.53 18.20
CA LEU A 190 4.56 14.19 18.43
C LEU A 190 4.54 13.38 17.12
N CYS A 191 3.48 13.48 16.33
CA CYS A 191 3.37 12.89 15.01
C CYS A 191 4.53 13.37 14.12
N GLY A 192 4.74 14.68 14.00
CA GLY A 192 5.84 15.26 13.24
C GLY A 192 7.21 14.77 13.70
N LYS A 193 7.41 14.61 15.00
CA LYS A 193 8.65 14.09 15.57
C LYS A 193 8.94 12.64 15.15
N TRP A 194 7.93 11.76 15.23
CA TRP A 194 8.11 10.34 14.91
C TRP A 194 8.25 10.10 13.41
N PHE A 195 7.37 10.68 12.60
CA PHE A 195 7.48 10.58 11.15
C PHE A 195 8.78 11.22 10.65
N GLY A 196 9.22 12.34 11.24
CA GLY A 196 10.51 12.95 10.90
C GLY A 196 11.69 11.99 11.12
N LYS A 197 11.67 11.17 12.17
CA LYS A 197 12.70 10.15 12.41
C LYS A 197 12.66 9.01 11.40
N ILE A 198 11.47 8.57 10.99
CA ILE A 198 11.32 7.55 9.93
C ILE A 198 11.84 8.11 8.61
N PHE A 199 11.36 9.29 8.18
CA PHE A 199 11.76 9.86 6.89
C PHE A 199 13.23 10.21 6.81
N ALA A 200 13.87 10.59 7.92
CA ALA A 200 15.32 10.79 7.94
C ALA A 200 16.11 9.52 7.61
N GLN A 201 15.52 8.34 7.76
CA GLN A 201 16.13 7.04 7.50
C GLN A 201 15.59 6.36 6.24
N THR A 202 14.62 6.95 5.56
CA THR A 202 13.95 6.35 4.38
C THR A 202 13.95 7.31 3.18
N PRO A 203 15.12 7.71 2.66
CA PRO A 203 15.23 8.68 1.57
C PRO A 203 14.63 8.21 0.23
N ASP A 204 14.39 6.93 0.04
CA ASP A 204 13.79 6.37 -1.18
C ASP A 204 12.26 6.29 -1.14
N ILE A 205 11.63 6.75 -0.06
CA ILE A 205 10.17 6.91 0.01
C ILE A 205 9.82 8.34 -0.42
N ASP A 206 9.01 8.45 -1.47
CA ASP A 206 8.66 9.74 -2.09
C ASP A 206 7.37 10.33 -1.52
N VAL A 207 6.38 9.49 -1.17
CA VAL A 207 5.01 9.94 -0.86
C VAL A 207 4.48 9.31 0.42
N LEU A 208 3.88 10.15 1.26
CA LEU A 208 3.13 9.76 2.44
C LEU A 208 1.64 10.00 2.22
N TYR A 209 0.85 8.94 2.26
CA TYR A 209 -0.62 8.98 2.36
C TYR A 209 -1.04 8.77 3.82
N LEU A 210 -1.08 9.83 4.60
CA LEU A 210 -1.43 9.74 6.01
C LEU A 210 -2.93 9.45 6.16
N GLN A 211 -3.26 8.33 6.80
CA GLN A 211 -4.65 7.97 7.10
C GLN A 211 -5.07 8.63 8.43
N ASP A 212 -6.04 9.54 8.37
CA ASP A 212 -6.56 10.24 9.55
C ASP A 212 -7.62 9.43 10.33
N ILE A 213 -8.05 8.31 9.77
CA ILE A 213 -9.07 7.39 10.31
C ILE A 213 -10.44 8.04 10.58
N GLY A 214 -10.65 9.26 10.15
CA GLY A 214 -11.94 9.94 10.26
C GLY A 214 -13.10 9.13 9.71
N GLY A 215 -12.85 8.41 8.60
CA GLY A 215 -13.86 7.53 7.98
C GLY A 215 -14.29 6.33 8.83
N ARG A 216 -13.55 5.98 9.89
CA ARG A 216 -13.93 4.93 10.86
C ARG A 216 -14.61 5.48 12.11
N CYS A 217 -14.81 6.79 12.21
CA CYS A 217 -15.39 7.47 13.38
C CYS A 217 -14.71 7.09 14.71
N LEU A 218 -13.40 6.82 14.68
CA LEU A 218 -12.63 6.43 15.86
C LEU A 218 -12.12 7.63 16.64
N VAL A 219 -12.20 8.81 16.05
CA VAL A 219 -11.91 10.12 16.65
C VAL A 219 -13.08 11.04 16.43
N ASP A 220 -13.58 11.68 17.49
CA ASP A 220 -14.48 12.80 17.37
C ASP A 220 -13.67 14.02 16.89
N PHE A 221 -13.96 14.48 15.69
CA PHE A 221 -13.47 15.77 15.24
C PHE A 221 -14.45 16.85 15.77
N ASP A 222 -14.05 17.59 16.78
CA ASP A 222 -14.70 18.85 17.10
C ASP A 222 -14.44 19.80 15.92
N VAL A 223 -15.47 19.99 15.13
CA VAL A 223 -15.49 20.97 14.04
C VAL A 223 -16.07 22.26 14.62
N ASP A 224 -15.25 23.07 15.31
CA ASP A 224 -15.54 24.44 15.66
C ASP A 224 -15.36 25.40 14.45
#